data_7d69892003f1759295bccc3b07a172a1
#
_entry.id   7d69892003f1759295bccc3b07a172a1
#
_cell.length_a   1.000
_cell.length_b   1.000
_cell.length_c   1.000
_cell.angle_alpha   90.00
_cell.angle_beta   90.00
_cell.angle_gamma   90.00
#
_symmetry.space_group_name_H-M   'P 1'
#
loop_
_entity.id
_entity.type
_entity.pdbx_description
1 polymer ?
#
loop_
_entity_poly.entity_id
_entity_poly.type
_entity_poly.pdbx_seq_one_letter_code
_entity_poly.pdbx_strand_id
1 'polypeptide(L)'
;MLGLSFLSPKEKWQVGPFEIGYYTPSELLGALWSEDSTVDKAIVVPENLVLDALIEETDTVTTPLLSEETEMLPVAEPVVLDTAIQLSDVKLFAPFFEGLERLSADPNSRVRVLHFGDSQLEGDRITMQLRDAYQRNYGGTGFGYVALQPLVAPSSLAFENEEGLARKTVFGRRDTAFLDMKYGHLGSFTLVEPNDSGQFVGSVAFKKRKWGYSRARNFTTAKMHVEGVSPSIVQILVADTIYSTRIFPAGEWTLAIDVPNDDKFSMRINSKQQIRVYGISFESPFGFHADNVAMRGASGMIFTKMNRVQFKASLEREAYDLIILQFGGNAVPYLKDEAHVGRFARALARQADYLKRLHPNAAFLFIGPSDMARKNGLAFESYPLLEELTHRLRNELLSRGIAFWDLYDVMGGSGSMVKWVDAKPALAVRDYIHFTPKGASKVGASLVRALKVLEDQYNALIAIERVEMQRLADSAALFKQMNQGTGAVTGSRE
;
A
#
# COMPACT_ATOMS: atom_id res chain seq x y z
N MET A 1 -9.96 -19.91 -18.90
CA MET A 1 -8.75 -20.04 -19.76
C MET A 1 -8.00 -21.37 -19.63
N LEU A 2 -8.00 -22.03 -18.47
CA LEU A 2 -7.42 -23.38 -18.32
C LEU A 2 -8.07 -24.45 -19.23
N GLY A 3 -9.36 -24.32 -19.55
CA GLY A 3 -10.05 -25.29 -20.44
C GLY A 3 -9.66 -25.22 -21.91
N LEU A 4 -9.12 -24.11 -22.40
CA LEU A 4 -8.68 -23.96 -23.80
C LEU A 4 -7.23 -24.43 -24.01
N SER A 5 -6.41 -24.51 -22.97
CA SER A 5 -5.02 -24.98 -23.07
C SER A 5 -4.89 -26.49 -23.31
N PHE A 6 -5.95 -27.27 -23.08
CA PHE A 6 -5.98 -28.71 -23.36
C PHE A 6 -6.34 -29.06 -24.80
N LEU A 7 -6.80 -28.07 -25.57
CA LEU A 7 -7.33 -28.33 -26.94
C LEU A 7 -6.49 -27.70 -28.06
N SER A 8 -5.38 -27.01 -27.75
CA SER A 8 -4.58 -26.35 -28.78
C SER A 8 -3.20 -27.02 -28.95
N PRO A 9 -2.84 -27.43 -30.15
CA PRO A 9 -1.46 -27.80 -30.49
C PRO A 9 -0.60 -26.53 -30.51
N LYS A 10 0.70 -26.70 -30.39
CA LYS A 10 1.80 -25.71 -30.25
C LYS A 10 1.89 -24.59 -31.31
N GLU A 11 0.79 -24.14 -31.87
CA GLU A 11 0.78 -23.11 -32.92
C GLU A 11 0.51 -21.73 -32.34
N LYS A 12 1.40 -20.80 -32.67
CA LYS A 12 1.25 -19.38 -32.43
C LYS A 12 0.20 -18.80 -33.37
N TRP A 13 -0.70 -18.03 -32.86
CA TRP A 13 -1.76 -17.39 -33.63
C TRP A 13 -1.38 -15.98 -33.99
N GLN A 14 -1.47 -15.62 -35.28
CA GLN A 14 -1.32 -14.23 -35.74
C GLN A 14 -2.68 -13.54 -35.73
N VAL A 15 -2.78 -12.44 -34.98
CA VAL A 15 -3.95 -11.57 -34.96
C VAL A 15 -3.48 -10.18 -35.39
N GLY A 16 -3.58 -9.86 -36.67
CA GLY A 16 -3.00 -8.65 -37.25
C GLY A 16 -1.47 -8.67 -37.19
N PRO A 17 -0.82 -7.61 -36.72
CA PRO A 17 0.63 -7.55 -36.59
C PRO A 17 1.16 -8.24 -35.31
N PHE A 18 0.31 -8.89 -34.52
CA PHE A 18 0.67 -9.49 -33.22
C PHE A 18 0.66 -11.00 -33.26
N GLU A 19 1.69 -11.61 -32.69
CA GLU A 19 1.84 -13.05 -32.48
C GLU A 19 1.44 -13.40 -31.03
N ILE A 20 0.39 -14.20 -30.84
CA ILE A 20 -0.12 -14.63 -29.53
C ILE A 20 0.25 -16.08 -29.29
N GLY A 21 1.11 -16.35 -28.32
CA GLY A 21 1.47 -17.69 -27.87
C GLY A 21 0.76 -18.06 -26.55
N TYR A 22 0.29 -19.31 -26.46
CA TYR A 22 -0.24 -19.86 -25.20
C TYR A 22 0.76 -20.86 -24.61
N TYR A 23 0.96 -20.77 -23.29
CA TYR A 23 1.75 -21.74 -22.55
C TYR A 23 0.85 -22.85 -22.03
N THR A 24 1.28 -24.09 -22.17
CA THR A 24 0.61 -25.24 -21.55
C THR A 24 0.79 -25.19 -20.03
N PRO A 25 -0.11 -25.82 -19.24
CA PRO A 25 0.06 -25.91 -17.79
C PRO A 25 1.40 -26.52 -17.35
N SER A 26 1.95 -27.45 -18.15
CA SER A 26 3.26 -28.05 -17.91
C SER A 26 4.42 -27.11 -18.19
N GLU A 27 4.32 -26.22 -19.16
CA GLU A 27 5.32 -25.17 -19.42
C GLU A 27 5.27 -24.08 -18.35
N LEU A 28 4.09 -23.72 -17.85
CA LEU A 28 3.91 -22.80 -16.71
C LEU A 28 4.46 -23.42 -15.42
N LEU A 29 4.21 -24.68 -15.16
CA LEU A 29 4.73 -25.40 -14.00
C LEU A 29 6.24 -25.67 -14.17
N GLY A 30 6.72 -26.02 -15.36
CA GLY A 30 8.14 -26.18 -15.65
C GLY A 30 8.94 -24.90 -15.47
N ALA A 31 8.39 -23.73 -15.86
CA ALA A 31 9.00 -22.42 -15.66
C ALA A 31 9.06 -22.01 -14.17
N LEU A 32 8.21 -22.57 -13.31
CA LEU A 32 8.23 -22.36 -11.86
C LEU A 32 9.26 -23.25 -11.14
N TRP A 33 9.74 -24.32 -11.76
CA TRP A 33 10.56 -25.37 -11.12
C TRP A 33 11.87 -25.68 -11.85
N SER A 34 12.15 -25.12 -13.05
CA SER A 34 13.39 -25.34 -13.77
C SER A 34 14.46 -24.31 -13.37
N GLU A 35 15.64 -24.82 -13.03
CA GLU A 35 16.86 -24.02 -12.77
C GLU A 35 17.43 -23.34 -14.03
N ASP A 36 16.87 -23.59 -15.21
CA ASP A 36 17.36 -23.11 -16.50
C ASP A 36 16.22 -22.56 -17.35
N SER A 37 15.86 -21.28 -17.15
CA SER A 37 15.01 -20.56 -18.08
C SER A 37 15.59 -19.19 -18.42
N THR A 38 16.38 -19.15 -19.47
CA THR A 38 16.58 -17.98 -20.31
C THR A 38 15.25 -17.66 -21.00
N VAL A 39 14.38 -16.94 -20.33
CA VAL A 39 13.18 -16.38 -20.98
C VAL A 39 13.36 -14.88 -21.02
N ASP A 40 13.77 -14.40 -22.20
CA ASP A 40 13.60 -13.01 -22.60
C ASP A 40 12.08 -12.70 -22.61
N LYS A 41 11.56 -12.28 -21.48
CA LYS A 41 10.23 -11.67 -21.39
C LYS A 41 10.40 -10.21 -21.06
N ALA A 42 10.41 -9.39 -22.11
CA ALA A 42 9.99 -8.01 -21.98
C ALA A 42 8.61 -8.03 -21.31
N ILE A 43 8.50 -7.38 -20.15
CA ILE A 43 7.19 -7.08 -19.55
C ILE A 43 6.50 -6.18 -20.57
N VAL A 44 5.52 -6.72 -21.31
CA VAL A 44 4.67 -5.93 -22.19
C VAL A 44 3.77 -5.12 -21.26
N VAL A 45 4.27 -3.97 -20.83
CA VAL A 45 3.42 -2.91 -20.29
C VAL A 45 2.63 -2.37 -21.49
N PRO A 46 1.30 -2.25 -21.40
CA PRO A 46 0.50 -1.70 -22.49
C PRO A 46 1.08 -0.34 -22.92
N GLU A 47 1.28 -0.13 -24.21
CA GLU A 47 1.81 1.09 -24.81
C GLU A 47 1.04 2.38 -24.46
N ASN A 48 -0.07 2.27 -23.74
CA ASN A 48 -0.96 3.37 -23.34
C ASN A 48 -0.54 4.09 -22.05
N LEU A 49 0.54 3.69 -21.39
CA LEU A 49 1.21 4.49 -20.37
C LEU A 49 2.18 5.44 -21.06
N VAL A 50 1.66 6.37 -21.84
CA VAL A 50 2.43 7.51 -22.34
C VAL A 50 2.73 8.38 -21.13
N LEU A 51 3.90 8.19 -20.53
CA LEU A 51 4.38 8.94 -19.38
C LEU A 51 4.35 10.46 -19.70
N ASP A 52 4.61 10.80 -20.97
CA ASP A 52 4.56 12.17 -21.48
C ASP A 52 3.16 12.80 -21.42
N ALA A 53 2.09 12.02 -21.62
CA ALA A 53 0.70 12.52 -21.50
C ALA A 53 0.28 12.78 -20.04
N LEU A 54 1.02 12.25 -19.07
CA LEU A 54 0.77 12.45 -17.63
C LEU A 54 1.58 13.63 -17.05
N ILE A 55 2.46 14.25 -17.84
CA ILE A 55 3.45 15.24 -17.39
C ILE A 55 3.25 16.60 -18.09
N GLU A 56 2.14 16.84 -18.77
CA GLU A 56 1.85 18.15 -19.38
C GLU A 56 1.80 19.26 -18.34
N GLU A 57 2.95 19.90 -18.11
CA GLU A 57 3.09 21.30 -17.70
C GLU A 57 4.52 21.77 -17.98
N THR A 58 4.59 22.85 -18.73
CA THR A 58 5.82 23.56 -19.11
C THR A 58 6.32 24.42 -17.98
N ASP A 59 7.56 24.20 -17.52
CA ASP A 59 8.37 25.24 -16.87
C ASP A 59 9.86 25.05 -17.18
N THR A 60 10.44 26.05 -17.80
CA THR A 60 11.84 26.17 -18.15
C THR A 60 12.61 26.84 -17.02
N VAL A 61 13.55 26.11 -16.37
CA VAL A 61 14.67 26.73 -15.64
C VAL A 61 15.91 25.89 -15.80
N THR A 62 16.96 26.49 -16.36
CA THR A 62 18.30 25.97 -16.54
C THR A 62 19.20 26.29 -15.37
N THR A 63 20.00 25.35 -14.88
CA THR A 63 21.27 25.63 -14.16
C THR A 63 22.27 24.45 -14.27
N PRO A 64 23.58 24.68 -14.23
CA PRO A 64 24.58 23.81 -14.84
C PRO A 64 25.24 22.77 -13.92
N LEU A 65 25.87 21.79 -14.60
CA LEU A 65 26.60 20.62 -14.10
C LEU A 65 27.93 20.97 -13.40
N LEU A 66 28.30 20.15 -12.44
CA LEU A 66 29.68 19.86 -12.06
C LEU A 66 29.88 18.34 -11.91
N SER A 67 30.95 17.85 -12.52
CA SER A 67 31.39 16.45 -12.55
C SER A 67 32.49 16.20 -11.53
N GLU A 68 32.51 15.05 -10.86
CA GLU A 68 33.73 14.45 -10.30
C GLU A 68 33.68 12.92 -10.28
N GLU A 69 34.76 12.30 -10.70
CA GLU A 69 34.99 10.85 -10.74
C GLU A 69 35.44 10.31 -9.37
N THR A 70 35.04 9.10 -9.01
CA THR A 70 35.59 8.43 -7.82
C THR A 70 35.87 6.94 -8.06
N GLU A 71 37.03 6.52 -7.64
CA GLU A 71 37.62 5.17 -7.72
C GLU A 71 36.89 4.10 -6.87
N MET A 72 36.93 2.87 -7.34
CA MET A 72 36.33 1.70 -6.69
C MET A 72 37.23 1.11 -5.59
N LEU A 73 36.63 0.85 -4.42
CA LEU A 73 37.20 0.07 -3.30
C LEU A 73 36.45 -1.24 -3.06
N PRO A 74 37.06 -2.25 -2.40
CA PRO A 74 36.58 -3.64 -2.41
C PRO A 74 35.34 -3.89 -1.55
N VAL A 75 34.54 -4.84 -2.02
CA VAL A 75 33.21 -5.21 -1.56
C VAL A 75 33.23 -5.81 -0.15
N ALA A 76 32.70 -5.06 0.81
CA ALA A 76 32.25 -5.61 2.10
C ALA A 76 30.79 -6.14 1.97
N GLU A 77 30.45 -7.15 2.76
CA GLU A 77 29.08 -7.71 2.81
C GLU A 77 28.03 -6.60 3.02
N PRO A 78 26.82 -6.70 2.41
CA PRO A 78 25.84 -5.63 2.48
C PRO A 78 25.36 -5.44 3.91
N VAL A 79 25.95 -4.51 4.62
CA VAL A 79 25.39 -3.96 5.84
C VAL A 79 24.13 -3.22 5.41
N VAL A 80 22.96 -3.78 5.74
CA VAL A 80 21.70 -3.05 5.61
C VAL A 80 21.75 -1.96 6.65
N LEU A 81 22.15 -0.77 6.21
CA LEU A 81 22.00 0.43 7.01
C LEU A 81 20.49 0.63 7.21
N ASP A 82 20.03 0.61 8.45
CA ASP A 82 18.71 1.09 8.80
C ASP A 82 18.72 2.60 8.59
N THR A 83 18.46 3.03 7.34
CA THR A 83 18.39 4.45 7.04
C THR A 83 17.17 5.03 7.74
N ALA A 84 17.38 6.13 8.45
CA ALA A 84 16.31 6.81 9.17
C ALA A 84 15.25 7.34 8.18
N ILE A 85 14.01 7.40 8.64
CA ILE A 85 12.96 8.14 7.92
C ILE A 85 13.34 9.63 7.95
N GLN A 86 13.37 10.23 6.77
CA GLN A 86 13.72 11.65 6.58
C GLN A 86 12.44 12.47 6.57
N LEU A 87 12.43 13.56 7.33
CA LEU A 87 11.27 14.45 7.43
C LEU A 87 11.75 15.85 7.90
N SER A 88 10.95 16.87 7.63
CA SER A 88 11.23 18.24 8.03
C SER A 88 10.90 18.52 9.51
N ASP A 89 9.95 17.77 10.08
CA ASP A 89 9.51 17.90 11.47
C ASP A 89 8.93 16.55 11.94
N VAL A 90 9.42 16.03 13.06
CA VAL A 90 8.96 14.78 13.64
C VAL A 90 7.48 14.82 14.05
N LYS A 91 6.94 16.01 14.34
CA LYS A 91 5.51 16.22 14.64
C LYS A 91 4.57 15.94 13.50
N LEU A 92 5.07 15.80 12.27
CA LEU A 92 4.27 15.31 11.13
C LEU A 92 3.73 13.91 11.36
N PHE A 93 4.32 13.16 12.30
CA PHE A 93 3.85 11.83 12.70
C PHE A 93 2.98 11.83 13.96
N ALA A 94 2.66 12.99 14.53
CA ALA A 94 1.80 13.09 15.71
C ALA A 94 0.48 12.31 15.57
N PRO A 95 -0.27 12.37 14.44
CA PRO A 95 -1.52 11.60 14.31
C PRO A 95 -1.34 10.09 14.54
N PHE A 96 -0.23 9.53 14.05
CA PHE A 96 0.07 8.11 14.19
C PHE A 96 0.54 7.75 15.60
N PHE A 97 1.49 8.52 16.17
CA PHE A 97 2.07 8.19 17.48
C PHE A 97 1.11 8.49 18.63
N GLU A 98 0.35 9.58 18.56
CA GLU A 98 -0.75 9.85 19.50
C GLU A 98 -1.85 8.78 19.41
N GLY A 99 -2.11 8.26 18.20
CA GLY A 99 -2.97 7.11 17.99
C GLY A 99 -2.48 5.88 18.76
N LEU A 100 -1.19 5.57 18.69
CA LEU A 100 -0.58 4.46 19.43
C LEU A 100 -0.59 4.70 20.94
N GLU A 101 -0.32 5.93 21.42
CA GLU A 101 -0.43 6.29 22.84
C GLU A 101 -1.88 6.09 23.32
N ARG A 102 -2.87 6.58 22.56
CA ARG A 102 -4.30 6.36 22.85
C ARG A 102 -4.65 4.87 22.88
N LEU A 103 -4.15 4.06 21.94
CA LEU A 103 -4.41 2.61 21.90
C LEU A 103 -3.76 1.87 23.07
N SER A 104 -2.61 2.34 23.57
CA SER A 104 -1.98 1.83 24.79
C SER A 104 -2.79 2.14 26.04
N ALA A 105 -3.43 3.32 26.08
CA ALA A 105 -4.24 3.75 27.21
C ALA A 105 -5.67 3.13 27.19
N ASP A 106 -6.26 2.94 26.01
CA ASP A 106 -7.59 2.34 25.81
C ASP A 106 -7.54 1.24 24.74
N PRO A 107 -7.50 -0.04 25.15
CA PRO A 107 -7.52 -1.19 24.22
C PRO A 107 -8.78 -1.29 23.34
N ASN A 108 -9.83 -0.54 23.63
CA ASN A 108 -11.03 -0.47 22.80
C ASN A 108 -10.94 0.63 21.72
N SER A 109 -9.83 1.34 21.66
CA SER A 109 -9.55 2.27 20.58
C SER A 109 -8.99 1.54 19.34
N ARG A 110 -8.76 2.29 18.26
CA ARG A 110 -8.25 1.75 17.01
C ARG A 110 -7.19 2.68 16.41
N VAL A 111 -6.16 2.08 15.83
CA VAL A 111 -5.18 2.74 14.97
C VAL A 111 -5.16 2.03 13.63
N ARG A 112 -5.20 2.77 12.54
CA ARG A 112 -5.25 2.21 11.20
C ARG A 112 -4.21 2.80 10.26
N VAL A 113 -3.50 1.93 9.54
CA VAL A 113 -2.51 2.29 8.53
C VAL A 113 -3.01 1.87 7.16
N LEU A 114 -2.82 2.72 6.15
CA LEU A 114 -3.06 2.40 4.75
C LEU A 114 -1.74 2.39 3.99
N HIS A 115 -1.40 1.28 3.37
CA HIS A 115 -0.19 1.13 2.58
C HIS A 115 -0.56 0.94 1.10
N PHE A 116 -0.42 2.01 0.31
CA PHE A 116 -0.53 1.99 -1.14
C PHE A 116 0.81 1.67 -1.78
N GLY A 117 0.81 0.85 -2.80
CA GLY A 117 2.01 0.63 -3.61
C GLY A 117 1.73 -0.19 -4.86
N ASP A 118 2.79 -0.52 -5.56
CA ASP A 118 2.76 -1.30 -6.80
C ASP A 118 2.83 -2.82 -6.55
N SER A 119 3.39 -3.57 -7.51
CA SER A 119 3.56 -5.03 -7.40
C SER A 119 4.48 -5.49 -6.26
N GLN A 120 5.30 -4.62 -5.68
CA GLN A 120 6.13 -4.97 -4.53
C GLN A 120 5.28 -5.32 -3.30
N LEU A 121 4.05 -4.78 -3.19
CA LEU A 121 3.12 -5.05 -2.09
C LEU A 121 2.27 -6.31 -2.30
N GLU A 122 2.30 -6.94 -3.46
CA GLU A 122 1.45 -8.10 -3.75
C GLU A 122 1.63 -9.23 -2.74
N GLY A 123 0.52 -9.91 -2.44
CA GLY A 123 0.50 -10.96 -1.42
C GLY A 123 0.70 -10.46 0.00
N ASP A 124 0.61 -9.15 0.24
CA ASP A 124 0.75 -8.53 1.57
C ASP A 124 2.17 -8.67 2.17
N ARG A 125 3.19 -8.91 1.31
CA ARG A 125 4.53 -9.37 1.70
C ARG A 125 5.31 -8.40 2.59
N ILE A 126 5.10 -7.09 2.43
CA ILE A 126 5.77 -6.03 3.20
C ILE A 126 4.87 -5.59 4.36
N THR A 127 3.63 -5.22 4.07
CA THR A 127 2.67 -4.66 5.05
C THR A 127 2.37 -5.65 6.18
N MET A 128 2.37 -6.96 5.91
CA MET A 128 2.14 -7.97 6.96
C MET A 128 3.20 -7.92 8.06
N GLN A 129 4.44 -7.50 7.78
CA GLN A 129 5.49 -7.36 8.80
C GLN A 129 5.17 -6.21 9.76
N LEU A 130 4.77 -5.06 9.20
CA LEU A 130 4.31 -3.91 9.95
C LEU A 130 3.10 -4.28 10.82
N ARG A 131 2.09 -4.86 10.20
CA ARG A 131 0.86 -5.27 10.89
C ARG A 131 1.14 -6.23 12.05
N ASP A 132 1.90 -7.28 11.82
CA ASP A 132 2.19 -8.28 12.87
C ASP A 132 2.99 -7.67 14.03
N ALA A 133 3.99 -6.83 13.75
CA ALA A 133 4.79 -6.17 14.77
C ALA A 133 3.92 -5.29 15.68
N TYR A 134 3.07 -4.46 15.09
CA TYR A 134 2.21 -3.56 15.86
C TYR A 134 1.03 -4.29 16.52
N GLN A 135 0.43 -5.29 15.88
CA GLN A 135 -0.61 -6.12 16.51
C GLN A 135 -0.10 -6.90 17.72
N ARG A 136 1.17 -7.30 17.73
CA ARG A 136 1.78 -7.94 18.92
C ARG A 136 1.84 -7.00 20.11
N ASN A 137 2.13 -5.73 19.87
CA ASN A 137 2.34 -4.74 20.91
C ASN A 137 1.03 -4.08 21.37
N TYR A 138 0.12 -3.83 20.42
CA TYR A 138 -1.08 -3.00 20.63
C TYR A 138 -2.40 -3.76 20.48
N GLY A 139 -2.36 -5.07 20.28
CA GLY A 139 -3.56 -5.85 20.02
C GLY A 139 -4.09 -5.66 18.59
N GLY A 140 -5.28 -6.20 18.34
CA GLY A 140 -5.85 -6.26 17.00
C GLY A 140 -5.53 -7.57 16.29
N THR A 141 -6.40 -7.95 15.36
CA THR A 141 -6.30 -9.18 14.55
C THR A 141 -6.89 -8.95 13.16
N GLY A 142 -6.64 -9.91 12.25
CA GLY A 142 -7.08 -9.79 10.86
C GLY A 142 -6.03 -9.09 9.99
N PHE A 143 -6.25 -9.12 8.68
CA PHE A 143 -5.32 -8.56 7.70
C PHE A 143 -5.82 -7.28 7.02
N GLY A 144 -7.02 -6.78 7.43
CA GLY A 144 -7.57 -5.52 6.96
C GLY A 144 -8.31 -5.64 5.62
N TYR A 145 -8.39 -4.52 4.88
CA TYR A 145 -9.13 -4.39 3.63
C TYR A 145 -8.46 -5.09 2.45
N VAL A 146 -9.29 -5.73 1.63
CA VAL A 146 -8.90 -6.36 0.36
C VAL A 146 -10.06 -6.25 -0.63
N ALA A 147 -9.75 -6.23 -1.94
CA ALA A 147 -10.78 -6.41 -2.96
C ALA A 147 -11.41 -7.80 -2.83
N LEU A 148 -12.69 -7.93 -3.14
CA LEU A 148 -13.37 -9.24 -3.10
C LEU A 148 -12.80 -10.25 -4.12
N GLN A 149 -12.17 -9.73 -5.19
CA GLN A 149 -11.37 -10.48 -6.16
C GLN A 149 -9.96 -9.87 -6.24
N PRO A 150 -9.06 -10.18 -5.29
CA PRO A 150 -7.70 -9.67 -5.34
C PRO A 150 -6.91 -10.33 -6.47
N LEU A 151 -6.06 -9.57 -7.18
CA LEU A 151 -5.18 -10.13 -8.20
C LEU A 151 -4.20 -11.15 -7.61
N VAL A 152 -3.67 -10.83 -6.44
CA VAL A 152 -2.88 -11.74 -5.60
C VAL A 152 -3.47 -11.68 -4.20
N ALA A 153 -3.98 -12.80 -3.74
CA ALA A 153 -4.56 -12.93 -2.41
C ALA A 153 -3.49 -12.68 -1.31
N PRO A 154 -3.88 -12.10 -0.16
CA PRO A 154 -2.98 -11.98 0.98
C PRO A 154 -2.50 -13.35 1.43
N SER A 155 -1.30 -13.39 2.04
CA SER A 155 -0.67 -14.65 2.46
C SER A 155 -1.49 -15.45 3.49
N SER A 156 -2.37 -14.76 4.24
CA SER A 156 -3.19 -15.35 5.32
C SER A 156 -4.51 -15.97 4.86
N LEU A 157 -5.03 -15.59 3.66
CA LEU A 157 -6.34 -16.03 3.18
C LEU A 157 -6.30 -16.34 1.69
N ALA A 158 -6.80 -17.50 1.27
CA ALA A 158 -7.08 -17.81 -0.13
C ALA A 158 -8.51 -17.38 -0.49
N PHE A 159 -8.69 -16.96 -1.73
CA PHE A 159 -9.95 -16.71 -2.40
C PHE A 159 -10.07 -17.77 -3.48
N GLU A 160 -11.09 -18.59 -3.41
CA GLU A 160 -11.30 -19.78 -4.27
C GLU A 160 -12.71 -19.76 -4.83
N ASN A 161 -12.95 -20.42 -5.96
CA ASN A 161 -14.28 -20.62 -6.55
C ASN A 161 -15.09 -19.32 -6.68
N GLU A 162 -14.48 -18.30 -7.27
CA GLU A 162 -15.13 -17.01 -7.52
C GLU A 162 -16.09 -17.14 -8.70
N GLU A 163 -17.39 -16.91 -8.47
CA GLU A 163 -18.43 -16.98 -9.48
C GLU A 163 -19.30 -15.72 -9.49
N GLY A 164 -19.75 -15.29 -10.66
CA GLY A 164 -20.64 -14.13 -10.81
C GLY A 164 -20.04 -12.82 -10.35
N LEU A 165 -18.72 -12.70 -10.37
CA LEU A 165 -17.96 -11.55 -9.90
C LEU A 165 -17.03 -11.03 -11.00
N ALA A 166 -16.94 -9.70 -11.15
CA ALA A 166 -16.05 -9.06 -12.13
C ALA A 166 -15.31 -7.87 -11.51
N ARG A 167 -13.99 -7.98 -11.39
CA ARG A 167 -13.14 -6.92 -10.86
C ARG A 167 -12.95 -5.79 -11.86
N LYS A 168 -13.05 -4.54 -11.37
CA LYS A 168 -12.78 -3.29 -12.09
C LYS A 168 -11.75 -2.48 -11.33
N THR A 169 -10.79 -1.87 -12.06
CA THR A 169 -9.68 -1.11 -11.45
C THR A 169 -9.51 0.24 -12.13
N VAL A 170 -9.02 1.23 -11.36
CA VAL A 170 -8.66 2.55 -11.89
C VAL A 170 -7.27 2.55 -12.56
N PHE A 171 -6.46 1.53 -12.28
CA PHE A 171 -5.11 1.33 -12.81
C PHE A 171 -5.07 0.18 -13.82
N GLY A 172 -4.01 0.09 -14.62
CA GLY A 172 -3.93 -0.86 -15.72
C GLY A 172 -4.86 -0.47 -16.88
N ARG A 173 -5.37 -1.46 -17.63
CA ARG A 173 -6.31 -1.22 -18.73
C ARG A 173 -7.66 -0.73 -18.18
N ARG A 174 -7.93 0.55 -18.38
CA ARG A 174 -9.16 1.20 -17.90
C ARG A 174 -10.39 0.67 -18.62
N ASP A 175 -11.44 0.35 -17.86
CA ASP A 175 -12.79 0.13 -18.39
C ASP A 175 -13.50 1.49 -18.55
N THR A 176 -13.77 1.88 -19.78
CA THR A 176 -14.40 3.16 -20.12
C THR A 176 -15.89 3.23 -19.80
N ALA A 177 -16.50 2.13 -19.37
CA ALA A 177 -17.91 2.07 -18.98
C ALA A 177 -18.20 2.80 -17.65
N PHE A 178 -17.17 2.99 -16.79
CA PHE A 178 -17.33 3.59 -15.46
C PHE A 178 -16.83 5.03 -15.42
N LEU A 179 -17.62 5.94 -16.02
CA LEU A 179 -17.29 7.37 -16.12
C LEU A 179 -17.37 8.12 -14.78
N ASP A 180 -18.10 7.58 -13.80
CA ASP A 180 -18.24 8.16 -12.46
C ASP A 180 -16.94 8.10 -11.61
N MET A 181 -15.97 7.31 -12.04
CA MET A 181 -14.65 7.15 -11.41
C MET A 181 -14.70 6.78 -9.92
N LYS A 182 -15.79 6.16 -9.47
CA LYS A 182 -15.97 5.66 -8.10
C LYS A 182 -15.31 4.30 -7.93
N TYR A 183 -14.12 4.27 -7.36
CA TYR A 183 -13.34 3.03 -7.13
C TYR A 183 -13.03 2.77 -5.66
N GLY A 184 -13.48 3.65 -4.74
CA GLY A 184 -13.13 3.57 -3.32
C GLY A 184 -11.62 3.77 -3.08
N HIS A 185 -11.21 3.62 -1.81
CA HIS A 185 -9.78 3.79 -1.46
C HIS A 185 -8.90 2.64 -1.98
N LEU A 186 -9.45 1.46 -2.28
CA LEU A 186 -8.69 0.37 -2.90
C LEU A 186 -8.35 0.63 -4.39
N GLY A 187 -8.88 1.69 -5.00
CA GLY A 187 -8.74 1.95 -6.44
C GLY A 187 -9.35 0.84 -7.31
N SER A 188 -10.28 0.07 -6.74
CA SER A 188 -10.96 -1.04 -7.42
C SER A 188 -12.31 -1.32 -6.76
N PHE A 189 -13.20 -1.94 -7.52
CA PHE A 189 -14.42 -2.56 -7.01
C PHE A 189 -14.70 -3.87 -7.75
N THR A 190 -15.55 -4.70 -7.17
CA THR A 190 -16.08 -5.92 -7.77
C THR A 190 -17.54 -5.72 -8.09
N LEU A 191 -17.93 -5.97 -9.35
CA LEU A 191 -19.33 -6.07 -9.75
C LEU A 191 -19.86 -7.45 -9.43
N VAL A 192 -21.10 -7.55 -8.98
CA VAL A 192 -21.87 -8.78 -9.03
C VAL A 192 -22.55 -8.80 -10.40
N GLU A 193 -22.25 -9.83 -11.20
CA GLU A 193 -22.75 -9.99 -12.57
C GLU A 193 -24.06 -10.81 -12.59
N PRO A 194 -24.93 -10.62 -13.59
CA PRO A 194 -26.12 -11.44 -13.70
C PRO A 194 -25.74 -12.85 -14.16
N ASN A 195 -26.43 -13.85 -13.60
CA ASN A 195 -26.41 -15.22 -14.11
C ASN A 195 -27.33 -15.36 -15.37
N ASP A 196 -27.42 -16.57 -15.93
CA ASP A 196 -28.26 -16.86 -17.10
C ASP A 196 -29.76 -16.55 -16.90
N SER A 197 -30.23 -16.53 -15.67
CA SER A 197 -31.60 -16.15 -15.31
C SER A 197 -31.79 -14.65 -15.08
N GLY A 198 -30.75 -13.83 -15.29
CA GLY A 198 -30.78 -12.39 -15.04
C GLY A 198 -30.71 -12.00 -13.57
N GLN A 199 -30.45 -12.92 -12.65
CA GLN A 199 -30.28 -12.65 -11.24
C GLN A 199 -28.83 -12.30 -10.93
N PHE A 200 -28.59 -11.29 -10.12
CA PHE A 200 -27.26 -10.88 -9.67
C PHE A 200 -26.85 -11.71 -8.47
N VAL A 201 -26.06 -12.74 -8.72
CA VAL A 201 -25.57 -13.69 -7.71
C VAL A 201 -24.04 -13.79 -7.84
N GLY A 202 -23.35 -13.45 -6.75
CA GLY A 202 -21.90 -13.62 -6.65
C GLY A 202 -21.54 -14.56 -5.52
N SER A 203 -20.50 -15.36 -5.68
CA SER A 203 -19.97 -16.21 -4.62
C SER A 203 -18.44 -16.24 -4.61
N VAL A 204 -17.87 -16.46 -3.43
CA VAL A 204 -16.45 -16.68 -3.22
C VAL A 204 -16.24 -17.58 -2.00
N ALA A 205 -15.35 -18.55 -2.11
CA ALA A 205 -14.92 -19.38 -0.99
C ALA A 205 -13.62 -18.85 -0.41
N PHE A 206 -13.50 -18.91 0.90
CA PHE A 206 -12.33 -18.47 1.65
C PHE A 206 -11.69 -19.66 2.35
N LYS A 207 -10.34 -19.67 2.34
CA LYS A 207 -9.57 -20.67 3.07
C LYS A 207 -8.40 -20.00 3.80
N LYS A 208 -8.39 -20.09 5.13
CA LYS A 208 -7.28 -19.58 5.95
C LYS A 208 -6.00 -20.37 5.62
N ARG A 209 -4.91 -19.63 5.38
CA ARG A 209 -3.61 -20.20 5.01
C ARG A 209 -2.65 -20.13 6.19
N LYS A 210 -1.88 -21.21 6.41
CA LYS A 210 -0.88 -21.26 7.49
C LYS A 210 0.38 -20.40 7.23
N TRP A 211 0.51 -19.81 6.06
CA TRP A 211 1.70 -19.05 5.64
C TRP A 211 1.80 -17.64 6.23
N GLY A 212 0.70 -17.01 6.56
CA GLY A 212 0.69 -15.72 7.22
C GLY A 212 0.85 -15.82 8.74
N TYR A 213 1.04 -14.67 9.37
CA TYR A 213 1.04 -14.57 10.82
C TYR A 213 -0.30 -15.02 11.43
N SER A 214 -0.25 -15.62 12.62
CA SER A 214 -1.45 -16.19 13.27
C SER A 214 -2.52 -15.12 13.53
N ARG A 215 -2.12 -13.91 13.95
CA ARG A 215 -3.02 -12.80 14.22
C ARG A 215 -3.81 -12.37 12.97
N ALA A 216 -3.19 -12.37 11.80
CA ALA A 216 -3.84 -12.04 10.53
C ALA A 216 -4.93 -13.04 10.13
N ARG A 217 -4.92 -14.26 10.67
CA ARG A 217 -5.92 -15.31 10.41
C ARG A 217 -7.00 -15.40 11.47
N ASN A 218 -6.83 -14.68 12.58
CA ASN A 218 -7.77 -14.72 13.71
C ASN A 218 -8.71 -13.52 13.62
N PHE A 219 -9.84 -13.71 12.94
CA PHE A 219 -10.89 -12.72 12.78
C PHE A 219 -12.25 -13.40 12.88
N THR A 220 -13.24 -12.70 13.43
CA THR A 220 -14.62 -13.14 13.58
C THR A 220 -15.62 -12.18 12.93
N THR A 221 -15.12 -11.09 12.36
CA THR A 221 -15.94 -10.08 11.71
C THR A 221 -15.33 -9.73 10.35
N ALA A 222 -16.19 -9.61 9.34
CA ALA A 222 -15.87 -8.98 8.08
C ALA A 222 -16.64 -7.66 7.99
N LYS A 223 -16.01 -6.61 7.47
CA LYS A 223 -16.64 -5.32 7.21
C LYS A 223 -16.64 -5.11 5.69
N MET A 224 -17.82 -5.00 5.09
CA MET A 224 -17.98 -4.95 3.64
C MET A 224 -18.58 -3.61 3.22
N HIS A 225 -18.00 -3.02 2.17
CA HIS A 225 -18.44 -1.75 1.59
C HIS A 225 -19.13 -2.01 0.25
N VAL A 226 -20.41 -1.69 0.17
CA VAL A 226 -21.30 -1.99 -0.98
C VAL A 226 -22.06 -0.75 -1.42
N GLU A 227 -22.21 -0.56 -2.73
CA GLU A 227 -23.12 0.42 -3.36
C GLU A 227 -24.07 -0.30 -4.30
N GLY A 228 -25.38 -0.07 -4.15
CA GLY A 228 -26.41 -0.62 -5.05
C GLY A 228 -27.67 0.20 -5.06
N VAL A 229 -28.44 0.13 -6.13
CA VAL A 229 -29.72 0.82 -6.29
C VAL A 229 -30.91 0.04 -5.69
N SER A 230 -30.68 -1.22 -5.32
CA SER A 230 -31.63 -2.07 -4.61
C SER A 230 -30.95 -2.73 -3.42
N PRO A 231 -31.73 -3.20 -2.41
CA PRO A 231 -31.15 -3.97 -1.31
C PRO A 231 -30.44 -5.23 -1.81
N SER A 232 -29.36 -5.61 -1.14
CA SER A 232 -28.64 -6.85 -1.39
C SER A 232 -28.53 -7.68 -0.11
N ILE A 233 -28.45 -9.00 -0.26
CA ILE A 233 -28.32 -9.95 0.82
C ILE A 233 -26.95 -10.60 0.72
N VAL A 234 -26.17 -10.51 1.79
CA VAL A 234 -24.88 -11.18 1.93
C VAL A 234 -25.01 -12.26 2.98
N GLN A 235 -24.64 -13.48 2.61
CA GLN A 235 -24.68 -14.67 3.47
C GLN A 235 -23.28 -15.24 3.61
N ILE A 236 -22.90 -15.60 4.83
CA ILE A 236 -21.73 -16.41 5.12
C ILE A 236 -22.17 -17.83 5.36
N LEU A 237 -21.48 -18.80 4.75
CA LEU A 237 -21.83 -20.21 4.83
C LEU A 237 -20.61 -21.02 5.32
N VAL A 238 -20.89 -22.06 6.11
CA VAL A 238 -19.95 -23.13 6.49
C VAL A 238 -20.55 -24.44 6.04
N ALA A 239 -19.83 -25.20 5.22
CA ALA A 239 -20.32 -26.46 4.65
C ALA A 239 -21.76 -26.36 4.11
N ASP A 240 -22.03 -25.31 3.31
CA ASP A 240 -23.33 -24.98 2.69
C ASP A 240 -24.45 -24.58 3.65
N THR A 241 -24.20 -24.54 4.95
CA THR A 241 -25.15 -24.05 5.95
C THR A 241 -24.94 -22.56 6.21
N ILE A 242 -26.02 -21.78 6.22
CA ILE A 242 -25.94 -20.34 6.50
C ILE A 242 -25.51 -20.13 7.96
N TYR A 243 -24.32 -19.52 8.14
CA TYR A 243 -23.80 -19.11 9.44
C TYR A 243 -24.33 -17.74 9.86
N SER A 244 -24.29 -16.77 8.94
CA SER A 244 -24.79 -15.42 9.19
C SER A 244 -25.37 -14.79 7.92
N THR A 245 -26.23 -13.79 8.10
CA THR A 245 -26.84 -13.02 7.01
C THR A 245 -26.82 -11.54 7.34
N ARG A 246 -26.49 -10.72 6.35
CA ARG A 246 -26.57 -9.25 6.43
C ARG A 246 -27.31 -8.70 5.22
N ILE A 247 -28.28 -7.82 5.47
CA ILE A 247 -28.97 -7.06 4.42
C ILE A 247 -28.30 -5.67 4.32
N PHE A 248 -27.87 -5.33 3.11
CA PHE A 248 -27.42 -4.00 2.75
C PHE A 248 -28.59 -3.25 2.11
N PRO A 249 -29.02 -2.10 2.66
CA PRO A 249 -30.05 -1.28 2.04
C PRO A 249 -29.61 -0.73 0.67
N ALA A 250 -30.52 -0.19 -0.11
CA ALA A 250 -30.18 0.59 -1.29
C ALA A 250 -29.33 1.81 -0.90
N GLY A 251 -28.35 2.17 -1.74
CA GLY A 251 -27.37 3.23 -1.47
C GLY A 251 -25.96 2.67 -1.26
N GLU A 252 -25.11 3.48 -0.65
CA GLU A 252 -23.70 3.16 -0.33
C GLU A 252 -23.57 2.93 1.19
N TRP A 253 -23.17 1.72 1.59
CA TRP A 253 -23.10 1.29 2.98
C TRP A 253 -21.83 0.52 3.31
N THR A 254 -21.36 0.67 4.54
CA THR A 254 -20.33 -0.20 5.11
C THR A 254 -20.93 -0.87 6.35
N LEU A 255 -21.12 -2.18 6.31
CA LEU A 255 -21.71 -2.94 7.39
C LEU A 255 -20.83 -4.13 7.78
N ALA A 256 -20.82 -4.44 9.06
CA ALA A 256 -20.18 -5.64 9.59
C ALA A 256 -21.08 -6.87 9.38
N ILE A 257 -20.44 -8.00 9.12
CA ILE A 257 -21.05 -9.33 9.06
C ILE A 257 -20.20 -10.30 9.87
N ASP A 258 -20.83 -11.14 10.69
CA ASP A 258 -20.11 -12.14 11.47
C ASP A 258 -19.58 -13.24 10.54
N VAL A 259 -18.34 -13.61 10.74
CA VAL A 259 -17.67 -14.70 10.02
C VAL A 259 -17.21 -15.76 11.02
N PRO A 260 -17.22 -17.04 10.62
CA PRO A 260 -16.84 -18.14 11.51
C PRO A 260 -15.33 -18.15 11.77
N ASN A 261 -14.95 -18.78 12.86
CA ASN A 261 -13.53 -19.03 13.14
C ASN A 261 -12.97 -20.27 12.38
N ASP A 262 -13.79 -20.88 11.55
CA ASP A 262 -13.42 -22.02 10.72
C ASP A 262 -12.31 -21.67 9.72
N ASP A 263 -11.53 -22.68 9.33
CA ASP A 263 -10.48 -22.52 8.32
C ASP A 263 -11.06 -22.32 6.90
N LYS A 264 -12.31 -22.76 6.68
CA LYS A 264 -13.01 -22.64 5.40
C LYS A 264 -14.44 -22.13 5.61
N PHE A 265 -14.82 -21.14 4.85
CA PHE A 265 -16.16 -20.61 4.74
C PHE A 265 -16.38 -20.01 3.36
N SER A 266 -17.61 -19.73 3.00
CA SER A 266 -17.93 -19.06 1.74
C SER A 266 -18.86 -17.86 1.99
N MET A 267 -18.88 -16.96 1.00
CA MET A 267 -19.77 -15.83 0.95
C MET A 267 -20.62 -15.94 -0.31
N ARG A 268 -21.92 -15.67 -0.15
CA ARG A 268 -22.87 -15.54 -1.26
C ARG A 268 -23.53 -14.17 -1.20
N ILE A 269 -23.60 -13.50 -2.34
CA ILE A 269 -24.18 -12.18 -2.49
C ILE A 269 -25.34 -12.31 -3.48
N ASN A 270 -26.53 -11.83 -3.09
CA ASN A 270 -27.72 -11.83 -3.91
C ASN A 270 -28.29 -10.42 -4.01
N SER A 271 -28.63 -9.96 -5.18
CA SER A 271 -29.28 -8.68 -5.43
C SER A 271 -30.26 -8.78 -6.59
N LYS A 272 -31.24 -7.87 -6.64
CA LYS A 272 -32.16 -7.71 -7.78
C LYS A 272 -31.55 -6.92 -8.94
N GLN A 273 -30.53 -6.14 -8.66
CA GLN A 273 -29.85 -5.29 -9.63
C GLN A 273 -28.35 -5.31 -9.38
N GLN A 274 -27.59 -4.80 -10.34
CA GLN A 274 -26.13 -4.74 -10.25
C GLN A 274 -25.70 -3.95 -9.01
N ILE A 275 -24.71 -4.48 -8.28
CA ILE A 275 -24.07 -3.83 -7.15
C ILE A 275 -22.56 -3.78 -7.33
N ARG A 276 -21.94 -2.80 -6.67
CA ARG A 276 -20.49 -2.66 -6.54
C ARG A 276 -20.08 -3.03 -5.13
N VAL A 277 -19.07 -3.87 -5.01
CA VAL A 277 -18.39 -4.16 -3.75
C VAL A 277 -17.04 -3.48 -3.80
N TYR A 278 -16.85 -2.41 -3.03
CA TYR A 278 -15.60 -1.64 -2.99
C TYR A 278 -14.49 -2.34 -2.23
N GLY A 279 -14.84 -3.31 -1.38
CA GLY A 279 -13.90 -4.15 -0.67
C GLY A 279 -14.52 -4.79 0.56
N ILE A 280 -13.74 -5.67 1.15
CA ILE A 280 -14.06 -6.37 2.39
C ILE A 280 -12.85 -6.31 3.31
N SER A 281 -13.05 -6.02 4.60
CA SER A 281 -12.02 -6.08 5.63
C SER A 281 -12.30 -7.24 6.57
N PHE A 282 -11.27 -8.02 6.87
CA PHE A 282 -11.33 -9.06 7.90
C PHE A 282 -10.49 -8.59 9.09
N GLU A 283 -11.12 -8.27 10.20
CA GLU A 283 -10.47 -7.59 11.32
C GLU A 283 -11.19 -7.82 12.66
N SER A 284 -10.51 -7.51 13.75
CA SER A 284 -11.12 -7.30 15.05
C SER A 284 -11.74 -5.90 15.13
N PRO A 285 -12.70 -5.65 16.05
CA PRO A 285 -13.32 -4.33 16.19
C PRO A 285 -12.34 -3.24 16.70
N PHE A 286 -11.31 -3.63 17.45
CA PHE A 286 -10.33 -2.75 18.11
C PHE A 286 -8.90 -3.20 17.85
N GLY A 287 -7.94 -2.36 18.22
CA GLY A 287 -6.52 -2.62 18.11
C GLY A 287 -5.89 -2.00 16.87
N PHE A 288 -4.73 -2.51 16.50
CA PHE A 288 -3.97 -2.03 15.34
C PHE A 288 -4.37 -2.76 14.06
N HIS A 289 -4.59 -1.98 13.00
CA HIS A 289 -4.90 -2.49 11.66
C HIS A 289 -3.97 -1.87 10.61
N ALA A 290 -3.64 -2.63 9.57
CA ALA A 290 -2.92 -2.11 8.42
C ALA A 290 -3.46 -2.74 7.14
N ASP A 291 -3.92 -1.90 6.23
CA ASP A 291 -4.47 -2.28 4.93
C ASP A 291 -3.39 -2.26 3.86
N ASN A 292 -3.33 -3.31 3.04
CA ASN A 292 -2.38 -3.44 1.95
C ASN A 292 -3.09 -3.26 0.61
N VAL A 293 -2.76 -2.20 -0.13
CA VAL A 293 -3.36 -1.88 -1.42
C VAL A 293 -2.32 -1.96 -2.53
N ALA A 294 -2.15 -3.16 -3.07
CA ALA A 294 -1.23 -3.43 -4.17
C ALA A 294 -1.88 -3.13 -5.52
N MET A 295 -1.28 -2.23 -6.29
CA MET A 295 -1.73 -1.78 -7.61
C MET A 295 -0.68 -2.14 -8.66
N ARG A 296 -0.69 -3.38 -9.14
CA ARG A 296 0.29 -3.91 -10.10
C ARG A 296 0.47 -2.97 -11.30
N GLY A 297 1.71 -2.62 -11.62
CA GLY A 297 2.06 -1.77 -12.75
C GLY A 297 1.75 -0.29 -12.57
N ALA A 298 1.19 0.13 -11.42
CA ALA A 298 0.90 1.53 -11.18
C ALA A 298 2.18 2.33 -10.87
N SER A 299 2.34 3.47 -11.52
CA SER A 299 3.42 4.43 -11.24
C SER A 299 3.08 5.42 -10.11
N GLY A 300 1.87 5.32 -9.52
CA GLY A 300 1.37 6.25 -8.50
C GLY A 300 0.56 7.44 -9.06
N MET A 301 0.37 7.52 -10.39
CA MET A 301 -0.33 8.63 -11.07
C MET A 301 -1.85 8.39 -11.23
N ILE A 302 -2.52 8.01 -10.14
CA ILE A 302 -3.92 7.56 -10.20
C ILE A 302 -4.87 8.34 -9.28
N PHE A 303 -4.37 8.90 -8.18
CA PHE A 303 -5.21 9.41 -7.09
C PHE A 303 -6.08 10.59 -7.52
N THR A 304 -5.55 11.48 -8.36
CA THR A 304 -6.30 12.63 -8.91
C THR A 304 -7.33 12.25 -9.98
N LYS A 305 -7.30 11.00 -10.48
CA LYS A 305 -8.25 10.50 -11.50
C LYS A 305 -9.52 9.93 -10.90
N MET A 306 -9.51 9.58 -9.60
CA MET A 306 -10.66 9.01 -8.91
C MET A 306 -11.69 10.07 -8.53
N ASN A 307 -12.96 9.66 -8.37
CA ASN A 307 -14.01 10.54 -7.88
C ASN A 307 -13.63 11.10 -6.51
N ARG A 308 -13.36 12.39 -6.45
CA ARG A 308 -12.84 13.06 -5.26
C ARG A 308 -13.74 12.89 -4.03
N VAL A 309 -15.05 13.02 -4.22
CA VAL A 309 -16.01 12.96 -3.11
C VAL A 309 -16.06 11.58 -2.51
N GLN A 310 -16.23 10.56 -3.35
CA GLN A 310 -16.33 9.18 -2.91
C GLN A 310 -14.99 8.67 -2.35
N PHE A 311 -13.87 9.05 -2.98
CA PHE A 311 -12.54 8.67 -2.50
C PHE A 311 -12.24 9.27 -1.12
N LYS A 312 -12.51 10.58 -0.93
CA LYS A 312 -12.39 11.24 0.37
C LYS A 312 -13.26 10.57 1.43
N ALA A 313 -14.54 10.35 1.13
CA ALA A 313 -15.47 9.68 2.05
C ALA A 313 -15.00 8.26 2.44
N SER A 314 -14.38 7.52 1.51
CA SER A 314 -13.85 6.18 1.79
C SER A 314 -12.63 6.21 2.73
N LEU A 315 -11.74 7.21 2.60
CA LEU A 315 -10.61 7.41 3.51
C LEU A 315 -11.09 7.84 4.92
N GLU A 316 -12.01 8.78 4.99
CA GLU A 316 -12.56 9.30 6.25
C GLU A 316 -13.34 8.23 7.04
N ARG A 317 -14.06 7.34 6.34
CA ARG A 317 -14.78 6.22 6.95
C ARG A 317 -13.86 5.27 7.71
N GLU A 318 -12.67 5.03 7.16
CA GLU A 318 -11.69 4.14 7.78
C GLU A 318 -10.80 4.85 8.80
N ALA A 319 -10.75 6.20 8.77
CA ALA A 319 -10.04 7.04 9.73
C ALA A 319 -8.57 6.61 9.90
N TYR A 320 -7.80 6.67 8.81
CA TYR A 320 -6.39 6.30 8.83
C TYR A 320 -5.53 7.29 9.62
N ASP A 321 -4.68 6.77 10.51
CA ASP A 321 -3.71 7.55 11.29
C ASP A 321 -2.36 7.71 10.55
N LEU A 322 -2.04 6.76 9.64
CA LEU A 322 -0.85 6.80 8.78
C LEU A 322 -1.19 6.31 7.36
N ILE A 323 -0.77 7.06 6.36
CA ILE A 323 -0.83 6.65 4.95
C ILE A 323 0.59 6.51 4.40
N ILE A 324 0.93 5.31 3.93
CA ILE A 324 2.20 4.97 3.32
C ILE A 324 1.99 4.83 1.81
N LEU A 325 2.90 5.42 1.02
CA LEU A 325 2.92 5.36 -0.44
C LEU A 325 4.23 4.74 -0.89
N GLN A 326 4.18 3.71 -1.75
CA GLN A 326 5.37 3.02 -2.28
C GLN A 326 5.25 2.89 -3.80
N PHE A 327 5.73 3.89 -4.53
CA PHE A 327 5.64 3.98 -5.98
C PHE A 327 6.90 4.56 -6.60
N GLY A 328 6.97 4.56 -7.94
CA GLY A 328 8.02 5.16 -8.73
C GLY A 328 8.78 4.14 -9.57
N GLY A 329 8.95 2.91 -9.08
CA GLY A 329 9.70 1.86 -9.78
C GLY A 329 9.20 1.59 -11.20
N ASN A 330 7.88 1.52 -11.40
CA ASN A 330 7.29 1.26 -12.72
C ASN A 330 7.54 2.36 -13.76
N ALA A 331 8.00 3.54 -13.38
CA ALA A 331 8.36 4.59 -14.33
C ALA A 331 9.83 4.52 -14.78
N VAL A 332 10.70 3.93 -13.95
CA VAL A 332 12.17 3.93 -14.15
C VAL A 332 12.60 3.48 -15.55
N PRO A 333 12.06 2.37 -16.13
CA PRO A 333 12.46 1.93 -17.46
C PRO A 333 12.15 2.92 -18.59
N TYR A 334 11.26 3.89 -18.35
CA TYR A 334 10.76 4.84 -19.35
C TYR A 334 11.36 6.24 -19.19
N LEU A 335 12.16 6.48 -18.16
CA LEU A 335 12.85 7.75 -17.95
C LEU A 335 13.92 7.94 -19.02
N LYS A 336 13.94 9.11 -19.66
CA LYS A 336 14.78 9.42 -20.82
C LYS A 336 16.02 10.23 -20.42
N ASP A 337 15.84 11.20 -19.53
CA ASP A 337 16.84 12.17 -19.11
C ASP A 337 16.47 12.76 -17.74
N GLU A 338 17.34 13.58 -17.17
CA GLU A 338 17.15 14.23 -15.88
C GLU A 338 15.95 15.20 -15.87
N ALA A 339 15.67 15.87 -16.98
CA ALA A 339 14.51 16.76 -17.07
C ALA A 339 13.20 15.96 -16.97
N HIS A 340 13.15 14.78 -17.60
CA HIS A 340 12.02 13.85 -17.49
C HIS A 340 11.89 13.32 -16.05
N VAL A 341 13.01 12.94 -15.42
CA VAL A 341 13.05 12.55 -13.99
C VAL A 341 12.45 13.64 -13.11
N GLY A 342 12.88 14.90 -13.29
CA GLY A 342 12.37 16.03 -12.50
C GLY A 342 10.88 16.28 -12.70
N ARG A 343 10.37 16.18 -13.94
CA ARG A 343 8.91 16.29 -14.20
C ARG A 343 8.14 15.17 -13.53
N PHE A 344 8.60 13.93 -13.65
CA PHE A 344 7.95 12.77 -13.03
C PHE A 344 7.96 12.86 -11.51
N ALA A 345 9.09 13.17 -10.88
CA ALA A 345 9.21 13.32 -9.42
C ALA A 345 8.22 14.37 -8.87
N ARG A 346 8.14 15.56 -9.53
CA ARG A 346 7.15 16.59 -9.16
C ARG A 346 5.73 16.11 -9.32
N ALA A 347 5.41 15.42 -10.41
CA ALA A 347 4.07 14.93 -10.66
C ALA A 347 3.66 13.86 -9.62
N LEU A 348 4.56 12.93 -9.27
CA LEU A 348 4.30 11.91 -8.25
C LEU A 348 4.17 12.52 -6.85
N ALA A 349 5.01 13.49 -6.50
CA ALA A 349 4.90 14.21 -5.24
C ALA A 349 3.58 15.00 -5.13
N ARG A 350 3.05 15.56 -6.25
CA ARG A 350 1.71 16.16 -6.28
C ARG A 350 0.58 15.15 -6.02
N GLN A 351 0.72 13.90 -6.45
CA GLN A 351 -0.26 12.85 -6.11
C GLN A 351 -0.28 12.57 -4.60
N ALA A 352 0.89 12.47 -3.98
CA ALA A 352 1.01 12.27 -2.53
C ALA A 352 0.45 13.48 -1.75
N ASP A 353 0.76 14.71 -2.17
CA ASP A 353 0.24 15.94 -1.60
C ASP A 353 -1.28 16.08 -1.78
N TYR A 354 -1.83 15.62 -2.91
CA TYR A 354 -3.27 15.54 -3.11
C TYR A 354 -3.95 14.66 -2.06
N LEU A 355 -3.39 13.47 -1.78
CA LEU A 355 -3.89 12.58 -0.72
C LEU A 355 -3.81 13.22 0.66
N LYS A 356 -2.69 13.90 0.96
CA LYS A 356 -2.52 14.62 2.22
C LYS A 356 -3.60 15.69 2.43
N ARG A 357 -3.96 16.43 1.36
CA ARG A 357 -5.06 17.41 1.43
C ARG A 357 -6.45 16.76 1.54
N LEU A 358 -6.64 15.55 1.01
CA LEU A 358 -7.91 14.83 1.18
C LEU A 358 -8.09 14.26 2.59
N HIS A 359 -7.00 13.87 3.23
CA HIS A 359 -7.02 13.22 4.55
C HIS A 359 -5.94 13.85 5.48
N PRO A 360 -6.13 15.12 5.89
CA PRO A 360 -5.09 15.89 6.58
C PRO A 360 -4.80 15.42 8.01
N ASN A 361 -5.66 14.56 8.57
CA ASN A 361 -5.54 14.06 9.94
C ASN A 361 -4.67 12.80 10.05
N ALA A 362 -4.01 12.38 8.96
CA ALA A 362 -3.05 11.27 8.98
C ALA A 362 -1.61 11.76 8.84
N ALA A 363 -0.67 10.99 9.36
CA ALA A 363 0.73 11.09 8.98
C ALA A 363 0.94 10.53 7.56
N PHE A 364 1.94 11.03 6.84
CA PHE A 364 2.25 10.59 5.48
C PHE A 364 3.72 10.19 5.36
N LEU A 365 3.94 8.95 4.88
CA LEU A 365 5.25 8.40 4.57
C LEU A 365 5.30 7.97 3.10
N PHE A 366 6.32 8.41 2.39
CA PHE A 366 6.61 7.88 1.06
C PHE A 366 7.84 6.97 1.12
N ILE A 367 7.71 5.74 0.65
CA ILE A 367 8.82 4.80 0.46
C ILE A 367 9.29 4.96 -0.98
N GLY A 368 10.56 5.36 -1.14
CA GLY A 368 11.20 5.50 -2.44
C GLY A 368 11.25 4.17 -3.22
N PRO A 369 11.50 4.21 -4.54
CA PRO A 369 11.69 3.00 -5.33
C PRO A 369 12.87 2.18 -4.79
N SER A 370 12.76 0.85 -4.89
CA SER A 370 13.88 -0.07 -4.65
C SER A 370 14.91 0.05 -5.77
N ASP A 371 16.16 -0.41 -5.53
CA ASP A 371 17.06 -0.67 -6.66
C ASP A 371 16.40 -1.66 -7.62
N MET A 372 16.67 -1.48 -8.89
CA MET A 372 16.20 -2.31 -10.01
C MET A 372 17.33 -2.42 -11.02
N ALA A 373 17.53 -3.60 -11.60
CA ALA A 373 18.58 -3.78 -12.58
C ALA A 373 18.06 -4.21 -13.94
N ARG A 374 18.78 -3.81 -14.97
CA ARG A 374 18.57 -4.21 -16.37
C ARG A 374 19.80 -4.91 -16.92
N LYS A 375 19.60 -5.72 -17.93
CA LYS A 375 20.70 -6.34 -18.65
C LYS A 375 21.44 -5.31 -19.51
N ASN A 376 22.75 -5.24 -19.36
CA ASN A 376 23.63 -4.45 -20.21
C ASN A 376 24.79 -5.34 -20.70
N GLY A 377 24.75 -5.76 -21.97
CA GLY A 377 25.67 -6.76 -22.52
C GLY A 377 25.54 -8.10 -21.80
N LEU A 378 26.60 -8.55 -21.12
CA LEU A 378 26.65 -9.80 -20.35
C LEU A 378 26.39 -9.60 -18.86
N ALA A 379 26.27 -8.37 -18.38
CA ALA A 379 26.09 -8.04 -16.97
C ALA A 379 24.70 -7.43 -16.70
N PHE A 380 24.32 -7.42 -15.43
CA PHE A 380 23.18 -6.64 -14.94
C PHE A 380 23.70 -5.40 -14.18
N GLU A 381 23.09 -4.28 -14.42
CA GLU A 381 23.41 -2.98 -13.80
C GLU A 381 22.13 -2.29 -13.33
N SER A 382 22.21 -1.48 -12.28
CA SER A 382 21.09 -0.63 -11.88
C SER A 382 20.66 0.31 -13.00
N TYR A 383 19.37 0.65 -13.06
CA TYR A 383 18.88 1.64 -14.02
C TYR A 383 19.55 2.99 -13.80
N PRO A 384 20.08 3.66 -14.85
CA PRO A 384 20.98 4.81 -14.70
C PRO A 384 20.34 6.06 -14.08
N LEU A 385 19.01 6.23 -14.20
CA LEU A 385 18.29 7.40 -13.68
C LEU A 385 17.54 7.11 -12.37
N LEU A 386 17.73 5.94 -11.77
CA LEU A 386 17.00 5.54 -10.57
C LEU A 386 17.43 6.32 -9.34
N GLU A 387 18.74 6.49 -9.14
CA GLU A 387 19.29 7.27 -8.04
C GLU A 387 18.84 8.73 -8.10
N GLU A 388 18.94 9.35 -9.28
CA GLU A 388 18.48 10.72 -9.52
C GLU A 388 16.97 10.86 -9.26
N LEU A 389 16.16 9.90 -9.69
CA LEU A 389 14.72 9.87 -9.37
C LEU A 389 14.49 9.86 -7.86
N THR A 390 15.21 8.99 -7.14
CA THR A 390 15.09 8.86 -5.69
C THR A 390 15.41 10.18 -4.98
N HIS A 391 16.52 10.82 -5.37
CA HIS A 391 16.94 12.10 -4.81
C HIS A 391 15.94 13.23 -5.09
N ARG A 392 15.47 13.36 -6.34
CA ARG A 392 14.48 14.40 -6.68
C ARG A 392 13.15 14.16 -6.00
N LEU A 393 12.70 12.93 -5.97
CA LEU A 393 11.43 12.57 -5.33
C LEU A 393 11.46 12.86 -3.83
N ARG A 394 12.56 12.51 -3.14
CA ARG A 394 12.79 12.86 -1.74
C ARG A 394 12.66 14.36 -1.49
N ASN A 395 13.37 15.18 -2.26
CA ASN A 395 13.35 16.63 -2.09
C ASN A 395 11.96 17.23 -2.32
N GLU A 396 11.25 16.76 -3.35
CA GLU A 396 9.89 17.19 -3.68
C GLU A 396 8.89 16.80 -2.57
N LEU A 397 9.04 15.66 -1.92
CA LEU A 397 8.15 15.18 -0.85
C LEU A 397 8.43 15.91 0.47
N LEU A 398 9.71 16.04 0.85
CA LEU A 398 10.10 16.77 2.06
C LEU A 398 9.63 18.23 2.03
N SER A 399 9.73 18.91 0.88
CA SER A 399 9.24 20.30 0.72
C SER A 399 7.73 20.43 0.90
N ARG A 400 6.96 19.33 0.82
CA ARG A 400 5.51 19.25 1.03
C ARG A 400 5.15 18.72 2.44
N GLY A 401 6.14 18.53 3.31
CA GLY A 401 5.94 17.96 4.63
C GLY A 401 5.42 16.52 4.57
N ILE A 402 5.92 15.73 3.62
CA ILE A 402 5.70 14.30 3.49
C ILE A 402 7.02 13.61 3.80
N ALA A 403 7.04 12.73 4.79
CA ALA A 403 8.24 12.00 5.17
C ALA A 403 8.67 11.03 4.05
N PHE A 404 9.97 10.77 3.97
CA PHE A 404 10.56 9.90 2.97
C PHE A 404 11.44 8.82 3.60
N TRP A 405 11.25 7.56 3.19
CA TRP A 405 12.12 6.46 3.53
C TRP A 405 12.80 5.95 2.27
N ASP A 406 14.12 6.04 2.26
CA ASP A 406 14.93 5.74 1.08
C ASP A 406 15.19 4.24 0.96
N LEU A 407 14.28 3.51 0.29
CA LEU A 407 14.44 2.06 0.11
C LEU A 407 15.63 1.71 -0.78
N TYR A 408 16.02 2.58 -1.72
CA TYR A 408 17.22 2.38 -2.54
C TYR A 408 18.47 2.30 -1.66
N ASP A 409 18.64 3.27 -0.74
CA ASP A 409 19.76 3.29 0.20
C ASP A 409 19.67 2.15 1.23
N VAL A 410 18.48 1.83 1.73
CA VAL A 410 18.23 0.67 2.64
C VAL A 410 18.68 -0.65 2.01
N MET A 411 18.57 -0.79 0.70
CA MET A 411 19.03 -1.98 -0.01
C MET A 411 20.57 -2.00 -0.20
N GLY A 412 21.23 -0.84 -0.13
CA GLY A 412 22.66 -0.70 -0.35
C GLY A 412 23.01 0.07 -1.63
N GLY A 413 22.07 0.86 -2.16
CA GLY A 413 22.28 1.74 -3.33
C GLY A 413 22.48 0.98 -4.64
N SER A 414 23.22 1.58 -5.56
CA SER A 414 23.50 1.03 -6.89
C SER A 414 24.13 -0.36 -6.84
N GLY A 415 23.62 -1.28 -7.66
CA GLY A 415 24.04 -2.69 -7.74
C GLY A 415 23.52 -3.57 -6.61
N SER A 416 22.72 -3.03 -5.69
CA SER A 416 22.17 -3.81 -4.58
C SER A 416 21.17 -4.86 -5.06
N MET A 417 20.38 -4.58 -6.10
CA MET A 417 19.43 -5.57 -6.65
C MET A 417 20.15 -6.81 -7.15
N VAL A 418 21.30 -6.68 -7.82
CA VAL A 418 22.10 -7.81 -8.28
C VAL A 418 22.58 -8.64 -7.08
N LYS A 419 23.12 -7.97 -6.06
CA LYS A 419 23.54 -8.64 -4.80
C LYS A 419 22.40 -9.35 -4.11
N TRP A 420 21.18 -8.79 -4.16
CA TRP A 420 19.99 -9.39 -3.55
C TRP A 420 19.51 -10.62 -4.32
N VAL A 421 19.65 -10.64 -5.65
CA VAL A 421 19.38 -11.83 -6.47
C VAL A 421 20.37 -12.95 -6.15
N ASP A 422 21.66 -12.62 -6.01
CA ASP A 422 22.73 -13.59 -5.77
C ASP A 422 22.85 -14.02 -4.30
N ALA A 423 22.14 -13.36 -3.38
CA ALA A 423 22.17 -13.68 -1.96
C ALA A 423 21.69 -15.14 -1.68
N LYS A 424 22.21 -15.74 -0.62
CA LYS A 424 21.84 -17.10 -0.20
C LYS A 424 21.24 -17.09 1.20
N PRO A 425 19.92 -17.29 1.34
CA PRO A 425 18.91 -17.44 0.29
C PRO A 425 18.62 -16.11 -0.43
N ALA A 426 18.21 -16.19 -1.70
CA ALA A 426 17.95 -15.03 -2.54
C ALA A 426 16.90 -14.08 -1.91
N LEU A 427 17.19 -12.78 -1.95
CA LEU A 427 16.32 -11.71 -1.45
C LEU A 427 15.50 -11.06 -2.57
N ALA A 428 15.97 -11.16 -3.83
CA ALA A 428 15.25 -10.71 -5.00
C ALA A 428 15.09 -11.83 -6.04
N VAL A 429 14.10 -11.70 -6.90
CA VAL A 429 13.79 -12.63 -7.98
C VAL A 429 14.73 -12.36 -9.16
N ARG A 430 14.96 -13.35 -10.01
CA ARG A 430 15.84 -13.25 -11.21
C ARG A 430 15.31 -12.30 -12.31
N ASP A 431 14.17 -11.67 -12.10
CA ASP A 431 13.71 -10.54 -12.92
C ASP A 431 14.42 -9.23 -12.58
N TYR A 432 15.24 -9.22 -11.51
CA TYR A 432 15.99 -8.06 -11.01
C TYR A 432 15.13 -6.84 -10.66
N ILE A 433 13.85 -7.07 -10.33
CA ILE A 433 12.88 -6.05 -9.99
C ILE A 433 12.18 -6.39 -8.67
N HIS A 434 11.63 -7.61 -8.56
CA HIS A 434 10.77 -7.98 -7.44
C HIS A 434 11.52 -8.69 -6.32
N PHE A 435 11.08 -8.45 -5.08
CA PHE A 435 11.59 -9.17 -3.93
C PHE A 435 11.05 -10.60 -3.86
N THR A 436 11.88 -11.53 -3.36
CA THR A 436 11.36 -12.81 -2.84
C THR A 436 10.55 -12.56 -1.56
N PRO A 437 9.76 -13.53 -1.06
CA PRO A 437 9.11 -13.42 0.24
C PRO A 437 10.08 -13.06 1.37
N LYS A 438 11.33 -13.57 1.32
CA LYS A 438 12.36 -13.27 2.31
C LYS A 438 12.89 -11.86 2.19
N GLY A 439 13.11 -11.36 0.97
CA GLY A 439 13.50 -9.96 0.72
C GLY A 439 12.42 -8.99 1.17
N ALA A 440 11.17 -9.25 0.81
CA ALA A 440 10.03 -8.43 1.25
C ALA A 440 9.88 -8.42 2.78
N SER A 441 10.10 -9.58 3.44
CA SER A 441 10.12 -9.65 4.91
C SER A 441 11.24 -8.81 5.51
N LYS A 442 12.45 -8.81 4.90
CA LYS A 442 13.57 -7.98 5.33
C LYS A 442 13.24 -6.49 5.19
N VAL A 443 12.65 -6.07 4.06
CA VAL A 443 12.20 -4.67 3.84
C VAL A 443 11.17 -4.28 4.90
N GLY A 444 10.13 -5.10 5.11
CA GLY A 444 9.09 -4.81 6.10
C GLY A 444 9.63 -4.71 7.53
N ALA A 445 10.56 -5.60 7.90
CA ALA A 445 11.22 -5.54 9.21
C ALA A 445 12.08 -4.28 9.38
N SER A 446 12.79 -3.83 8.31
CA SER A 446 13.54 -2.58 8.33
C SER A 446 12.62 -1.37 8.45
N LEU A 447 11.47 -1.36 7.77
CA LEU A 447 10.46 -0.31 7.91
C LEU A 447 9.95 -0.21 9.36
N VAL A 448 9.66 -1.36 10.00
CA VAL A 448 9.24 -1.40 11.41
C VAL A 448 10.31 -0.77 12.32
N ARG A 449 11.59 -1.11 12.12
CA ARG A 449 12.69 -0.52 12.90
C ARG A 449 12.81 0.99 12.67
N ALA A 450 12.72 1.45 11.42
CA ALA A 450 12.79 2.86 11.08
C ALA A 450 11.64 3.66 11.73
N LEU A 451 10.42 3.12 11.71
CA LEU A 451 9.27 3.71 12.40
C LEU A 451 9.45 3.73 13.93
N LYS A 452 10.06 2.68 14.50
CA LYS A 452 10.33 2.65 15.95
C LYS A 452 11.35 3.71 16.37
N VAL A 453 12.42 3.88 15.60
CA VAL A 453 13.40 4.96 15.84
C VAL A 453 12.72 6.33 15.77
N LEU A 454 11.84 6.55 14.81
CA LEU A 454 11.10 7.80 14.68
C LEU A 454 10.11 8.02 15.84
N GLU A 455 9.46 6.96 16.32
CA GLU A 455 8.59 6.98 17.51
C GLU A 455 9.39 7.39 18.76
N ASP A 456 10.58 6.82 18.95
CA ASP A 456 11.44 7.16 20.08
C ASP A 456 11.90 8.63 20.05
N GLN A 457 12.21 9.16 18.84
CA GLN A 457 12.53 10.59 18.66
C GLN A 457 11.33 11.48 18.95
N TYR A 458 10.14 11.11 18.49
CA TYR A 458 8.90 11.84 18.79
C TYR A 458 8.62 11.88 20.29
N ASN A 459 8.68 10.73 20.96
CA ASN A 459 8.42 10.63 22.39
C ASN A 459 9.43 11.43 23.21
N ALA A 460 10.70 11.44 22.81
CA ALA A 460 11.73 12.27 23.47
C ALA A 460 11.42 13.77 23.33
N LEU A 461 11.02 14.23 22.13
CA LEU A 461 10.63 15.63 21.91
C LEU A 461 9.42 16.01 22.76
N ILE A 462 8.36 15.21 22.75
CA ILE A 462 7.13 15.48 23.51
C ILE A 462 7.41 15.48 25.03
N ALA A 463 8.30 14.60 25.51
CA ALA A 463 8.69 14.61 26.92
C ALA A 463 9.37 15.93 27.31
N ILE A 464 10.28 16.46 26.49
CA ILE A 464 10.93 17.78 26.71
C ILE A 464 9.87 18.90 26.72
N GLU A 465 8.99 18.94 25.76
CA GLU A 465 7.93 19.95 25.66
C GLU A 465 6.97 19.90 26.86
N ARG A 466 6.60 18.73 27.34
CA ARG A 466 5.76 18.55 28.53
C ARG A 466 6.45 19.14 29.78
N VAL A 467 7.75 18.88 29.95
CA VAL A 467 8.52 19.45 31.08
C VAL A 467 8.60 20.97 31.00
N GLU A 468 8.84 21.52 29.81
CA GLU A 468 8.92 22.97 29.61
C GLU A 468 7.56 23.66 29.84
N MET A 469 6.47 23.09 29.34
CA MET A 469 5.10 23.57 29.57
C MET A 469 4.74 23.55 31.07
N GLN A 470 5.12 22.52 31.81
CA GLN A 470 4.91 22.43 33.24
C GLN A 470 5.69 23.55 33.98
N ARG A 471 6.96 23.75 33.62
CA ARG A 471 7.80 24.82 34.20
C ARG A 471 7.20 26.21 33.94
N LEU A 472 6.66 26.46 32.74
CA LEU A 472 6.00 27.73 32.43
C LEU A 472 4.70 27.88 33.21
N ALA A 473 3.91 26.83 33.36
CA ALA A 473 2.69 26.84 34.16
C ALA A 473 2.97 27.12 35.65
N ASP A 474 3.99 26.48 36.23
CA ASP A 474 4.42 26.70 37.62
C ASP A 474 4.91 28.12 37.81
N SER A 475 5.69 28.69 36.88
CA SER A 475 6.15 30.09 36.93
C SER A 475 5.00 31.06 36.83
N ALA A 476 4.00 30.82 35.99
CA ALA A 476 2.80 31.65 35.88
C ALA A 476 1.93 31.59 37.14
N ALA A 477 1.84 30.44 37.80
CA ALA A 477 1.12 30.26 39.05
C ALA A 477 1.80 31.03 40.19
N LEU A 478 3.15 30.96 40.28
CA LEU A 478 3.94 31.71 41.27
C LEU A 478 3.80 33.24 41.11
N PHE A 479 3.87 33.71 39.84
CA PHE A 479 3.67 35.16 39.55
C PHE A 479 2.27 35.63 39.94
N LYS A 480 1.23 34.81 39.73
CA LYS A 480 -0.14 35.11 40.13
C LYS A 480 -0.30 35.16 41.64
N GLN A 481 0.37 34.31 42.41
CA GLN A 481 0.38 34.33 43.89
C GLN A 481 1.08 35.56 44.43
N MET A 482 2.23 35.96 43.88
CA MET A 482 2.96 37.15 44.27
C MET A 482 2.12 38.42 44.07
N ASN A 483 1.40 38.56 42.97
CA ASN A 483 0.55 39.73 42.70
C ASN A 483 -0.72 39.78 43.57
N GLN A 484 -1.24 38.65 44.03
CA GLN A 484 -2.35 38.63 44.98
C GLN A 484 -1.94 38.94 46.41
N GLY A 485 -0.68 38.63 46.81
CA GLY A 485 -0.13 38.95 48.09
C GLY A 485 0.18 40.44 48.26
N THR A 486 0.48 41.18 47.20
CA THR A 486 0.76 42.62 47.24
C THR A 486 -0.48 43.53 47.31
N GLY A 487 -1.68 42.99 47.00
CA GLY A 487 -2.96 43.72 47.11
C GLY A 487 -3.54 43.80 48.52
N ALA A 488 -2.99 43.05 49.49
CA ALA A 488 -3.56 42.96 50.83
C ALA A 488 -2.91 43.94 51.85
N VAL A 489 -1.91 44.76 51.46
CA VAL A 489 -1.18 45.65 52.41
C VAL A 489 -1.59 47.12 52.31
N THR A 490 -2.53 47.52 51.48
CA THR A 490 -3.00 48.93 51.37
C THR A 490 -4.41 49.11 51.89
N GLY A 491 -4.70 48.60 53.10
CA GLY A 491 -6.01 48.74 53.72
C GLY A 491 -5.99 48.81 55.24
N SER A 492 -5.08 49.58 55.86
CA SER A 492 -5.23 49.98 57.29
C SER A 492 -4.38 51.22 57.63
N ARG A 493 -4.91 52.34 57.20
CA ARG A 493 -4.59 53.66 57.85
C ARG A 493 -5.87 54.48 57.72
N GLU A 494 -6.68 54.44 58.81
CA GLU A 494 -7.33 55.55 59.47
C GLU A 494 -7.86 55.09 60.81
#